data_f21e1f19145257edee259d0fa2804079
#
_entry.id   f21e1f19145257edee259d0fa2804079
#
_cell.length_a   1.000
_cell.length_b   1.000
_cell.length_c   1.000
_cell.angle_alpha   90.00
_cell.angle_beta   90.00
_cell.angle_gamma   90.00
#
_symmetry.space_group_name_H-M   'P 1'
#
loop_
_entity.id
_entity.type
_entity.pdbx_description
1 polymer ?
#
loop_
_entity_poly.entity_id
_entity_poly.type
_entity_poly.pdbx_seq_one_letter_code
_entity_poly.pdbx_strand_id
1 'polypeptide(L)'
;MAWADVEDVDDIGRTIRFTPHKPKKITGSRIAAIVGLNEYTSEFKVACDIVGLYKEPDNIYTKAGNVMEPKIREYLRRNADRYIGSALGSGKLDVIDPVPKEKCNYEHFPEAAPFGGMVDGWVDLDGKHAAVLEIKTASDRNAWFDGDKEIVPSNYVMQTSLYCDLSGLDRIVFAVGFPEPEDYDDPDSWEPNEENVIVRIVEPVPMKDYKEQALAWYDKYIKKGITPPWTMDDTFIVDEVLRSCGY
;
A
#
# COMPACT_ATOMS: atom_id res chain seq x y z
N MET A 1 -0.48 -23.82 -7.75
CA MET A 1 -1.28 -23.48 -8.95
C MET A 1 -0.77 -22.11 -9.43
N ALA A 2 -0.30 -22.02 -10.67
CA ALA A 2 0.11 -20.72 -11.22
C ALA A 2 -1.10 -19.77 -11.28
N TRP A 3 -0.88 -18.48 -11.07
CA TRP A 3 -1.95 -17.47 -11.10
C TRP A 3 -2.23 -16.99 -12.52
N ALA A 4 -1.28 -17.24 -13.43
CA ALA A 4 -1.42 -17.03 -14.87
C ALA A 4 -0.48 -17.98 -15.61
N ASP A 5 -0.85 -18.33 -16.86
CA ASP A 5 0.00 -19.07 -17.78
C ASP A 5 0.55 -18.09 -18.83
N VAL A 6 1.88 -18.06 -18.99
CA VAL A 6 2.53 -17.25 -20.04
C VAL A 6 2.32 -17.94 -21.38
N GLU A 7 1.83 -17.18 -22.37
CA GLU A 7 1.56 -17.66 -23.73
C GLU A 7 2.64 -17.22 -24.72
N ASP A 8 3.13 -15.98 -24.57
CA ASP A 8 4.10 -15.39 -25.50
C ASP A 8 4.83 -14.20 -24.87
N VAL A 9 6.06 -13.95 -25.31
CA VAL A 9 6.87 -12.80 -24.92
C VAL A 9 7.29 -12.05 -26.18
N ASP A 10 6.77 -10.84 -26.35
CA ASP A 10 7.06 -9.95 -27.47
C ASP A 10 8.18 -8.97 -27.10
N ASP A 11 9.42 -9.28 -27.48
CA ASP A 11 10.59 -8.44 -27.21
C ASP A 11 10.55 -7.09 -27.94
N ILE A 12 9.86 -7.01 -29.08
CA ILE A 12 9.73 -5.77 -29.85
C ILE A 12 8.71 -4.85 -29.19
N GLY A 13 7.53 -5.39 -28.88
CA GLY A 13 6.47 -4.66 -28.18
C GLY A 13 6.72 -4.53 -26.69
N ARG A 14 7.70 -5.27 -26.15
CA ARG A 14 8.03 -5.35 -24.73
C ARG A 14 6.83 -5.74 -23.88
N THR A 15 6.07 -6.75 -24.28
CA THR A 15 4.88 -7.20 -23.59
C THR A 15 4.87 -8.70 -23.39
N ILE A 16 4.23 -9.16 -22.33
CA ILE A 16 3.99 -10.58 -22.06
C ILE A 16 2.49 -10.85 -22.24
N ARG A 17 2.15 -11.86 -23.06
CA ARG A 17 0.80 -12.40 -23.14
C ARG A 17 0.62 -13.53 -22.14
N PHE A 18 -0.55 -13.55 -21.49
CA PHE A 18 -0.85 -14.52 -20.46
C PHE A 18 -2.35 -14.82 -20.38
N THR A 19 -2.71 -16.01 -19.91
CA THR A 19 -4.08 -16.31 -19.49
C THR A 19 -4.19 -16.16 -17.98
N PRO A 20 -4.96 -15.17 -17.46
CA PRO A 20 -5.13 -14.97 -16.03
C PRO A 20 -6.11 -15.99 -15.45
N HIS A 21 -5.76 -16.65 -14.33
CA HIS A 21 -6.66 -17.57 -13.63
C HIS A 21 -7.40 -16.87 -12.49
N LYS A 22 -6.68 -16.16 -11.63
CA LYS A 22 -7.25 -15.46 -10.47
C LYS A 22 -6.47 -14.17 -10.19
N PRO A 23 -6.69 -13.11 -10.95
CA PRO A 23 -6.02 -11.85 -10.73
C PRO A 23 -6.28 -11.30 -9.31
N LYS A 24 -5.24 -10.73 -8.70
CA LYS A 24 -5.38 -9.99 -7.45
C LYS A 24 -6.12 -8.68 -7.70
N LYS A 25 -6.66 -8.09 -6.63
CA LYS A 25 -7.33 -6.79 -6.68
C LYS A 25 -6.34 -5.63 -6.86
N ILE A 26 -6.84 -4.49 -7.32
CA ILE A 26 -6.13 -3.22 -7.31
C ILE A 26 -6.19 -2.68 -5.88
N THR A 27 -5.05 -2.74 -5.19
CA THR A 27 -4.90 -2.19 -3.83
C THR A 27 -4.41 -0.74 -3.88
N GLY A 28 -4.35 -0.08 -2.72
CA GLY A 28 -3.88 1.30 -2.65
C GLY A 28 -2.47 1.50 -3.20
N SER A 29 -1.52 0.62 -2.91
CA SER A 29 -0.16 0.70 -3.46
C SER A 29 -0.12 0.49 -4.97
N ARG A 30 -0.97 -0.38 -5.51
CA ARG A 30 -1.06 -0.64 -6.95
C ARG A 30 -1.71 0.51 -7.71
N ILE A 31 -2.79 1.12 -7.18
CA ILE A 31 -3.43 2.25 -7.85
C ILE A 31 -2.48 3.42 -7.98
N ALA A 32 -1.66 3.71 -6.96
CA ALA A 32 -0.67 4.78 -7.01
C ALA A 32 0.34 4.59 -8.16
N ALA A 33 0.76 3.36 -8.44
CA ALA A 33 1.64 3.05 -9.57
C ALA A 33 0.91 3.12 -10.91
N ILE A 34 -0.32 2.58 -11.00
CA ILE A 34 -1.15 2.61 -12.23
C ILE A 34 -1.42 4.06 -12.70
N VAL A 35 -1.61 4.99 -11.77
CA VAL A 35 -1.88 6.40 -12.08
C VAL A 35 -0.61 7.27 -12.14
N GLY A 36 0.58 6.65 -12.10
CA GLY A 36 1.86 7.35 -12.28
C GLY A 36 2.33 8.18 -11.09
N LEU A 37 1.82 7.93 -9.89
CA LEU A 37 2.22 8.63 -8.66
C LEU A 37 3.25 7.86 -7.82
N ASN A 38 3.63 6.67 -8.24
CA ASN A 38 4.67 5.88 -7.58
C ASN A 38 5.85 5.67 -8.55
N GLU A 39 6.93 6.39 -8.33
CA GLU A 39 8.15 6.33 -9.15
C GLU A 39 8.96 5.04 -8.96
N TYR A 40 8.71 4.29 -7.87
CA TYR A 40 9.45 3.07 -7.53
C TYR A 40 8.86 1.79 -8.13
N THR A 41 7.72 1.88 -8.80
CA THR A 41 7.01 0.71 -9.31
C THR A 41 6.40 1.00 -10.66
N SER A 42 6.81 0.26 -11.69
CA SER A 42 6.28 0.38 -13.05
C SER A 42 4.88 -0.25 -13.18
N GLU A 43 4.11 0.19 -14.17
CA GLU A 43 2.84 -0.44 -14.54
C GLU A 43 3.03 -1.92 -14.92
N PHE A 44 4.17 -2.27 -15.56
CA PHE A 44 4.53 -3.65 -15.90
C PHE A 44 4.68 -4.51 -14.64
N LYS A 45 5.46 -4.03 -13.66
CA LYS A 45 5.64 -4.72 -12.37
C LYS A 45 4.31 -4.94 -11.65
N VAL A 46 3.44 -3.92 -11.66
CA VAL A 46 2.09 -4.03 -11.08
C VAL A 46 1.25 -5.09 -11.80
N ALA A 47 1.29 -5.14 -13.13
CA ALA A 47 0.56 -6.15 -13.89
C ALA A 47 1.06 -7.56 -13.55
N CYS A 48 2.38 -7.77 -13.54
CA CYS A 48 2.99 -9.04 -13.17
C CYS A 48 2.62 -9.49 -11.75
N ASP A 49 2.59 -8.56 -10.78
CA ASP A 49 2.15 -8.87 -9.42
C ASP A 49 0.65 -9.21 -9.36
N ILE A 50 -0.22 -8.47 -10.04
CA ILE A 50 -1.68 -8.73 -10.07
C ILE A 50 -1.99 -10.12 -10.60
N VAL A 51 -1.30 -10.55 -11.64
CA VAL A 51 -1.54 -11.87 -12.27
C VAL A 51 -0.63 -12.97 -11.72
N GLY A 52 0.24 -12.63 -10.76
CA GLY A 52 1.11 -13.59 -10.06
C GLY A 52 2.25 -14.14 -10.89
N LEU A 53 2.67 -13.44 -11.94
CA LEU A 53 3.87 -13.74 -12.72
C LEU A 53 5.15 -13.34 -11.99
N TYR A 54 5.05 -12.35 -11.11
CA TYR A 54 6.15 -11.88 -10.28
C TYR A 54 5.66 -11.57 -8.86
N LYS A 55 6.49 -11.85 -7.89
CA LYS A 55 6.29 -11.43 -6.50
C LYS A 55 7.60 -10.83 -5.99
N GLU A 56 7.56 -9.59 -5.58
CA GLU A 56 8.72 -8.95 -4.96
C GLU A 56 9.13 -9.71 -3.69
N PRO A 57 10.41 -10.08 -3.56
CA PRO A 57 10.90 -10.73 -2.35
C PRO A 57 10.89 -9.77 -1.17
N ASP A 58 10.60 -10.30 0.03
CA ASP A 58 10.68 -9.52 1.26
C ASP A 58 12.14 -9.09 1.50
N ASN A 59 12.32 -7.80 1.76
CA ASN A 59 13.60 -7.21 2.13
C ASN A 59 13.65 -6.90 3.65
N ILE A 60 14.78 -6.39 4.13
CA ILE A 60 14.97 -6.06 5.55
C ILE A 60 13.97 -4.99 6.01
N TYR A 61 13.63 -4.01 5.15
CA TYR A 61 12.69 -2.94 5.47
C TYR A 61 11.27 -3.46 5.64
N THR A 62 10.82 -4.36 4.75
CA THR A 62 9.51 -4.99 4.85
C THR A 62 9.39 -5.84 6.11
N LYS A 63 10.44 -6.60 6.44
CA LYS A 63 10.47 -7.44 7.65
C LYS A 63 10.43 -6.59 8.92
N ALA A 64 11.26 -5.56 8.99
CA ALA A 64 11.28 -4.63 10.12
C ALA A 64 9.93 -3.89 10.25
N GLY A 65 9.36 -3.42 9.14
CA GLY A 65 8.04 -2.78 9.13
C GLY A 65 6.95 -3.65 9.75
N ASN A 66 6.92 -4.94 9.42
CA ASN A 66 5.95 -5.88 9.99
C ASN A 66 6.09 -6.04 11.53
N VAL A 67 7.31 -5.92 12.07
CA VAL A 67 7.57 -5.97 13.52
C VAL A 67 7.22 -4.65 14.20
N MET A 68 7.57 -3.52 13.57
CA MET A 68 7.41 -2.19 14.15
C MET A 68 5.96 -1.66 14.05
N GLU A 69 5.20 -2.06 13.02
CA GLU A 69 3.82 -1.60 12.82
C GLU A 69 2.92 -1.78 14.06
N PRO A 70 2.82 -2.96 14.70
CA PRO A 70 2.01 -3.12 15.90
C PRO A 70 2.51 -2.28 17.08
N LYS A 71 3.81 -2.00 17.18
CA LYS A 71 4.38 -1.14 18.22
C LYS A 71 3.97 0.32 18.01
N ILE A 72 4.03 0.82 16.76
CA ILE A 72 3.58 2.18 16.41
C ILE A 72 2.08 2.31 16.67
N ARG A 73 1.27 1.31 16.32
CA ARG A 73 -0.18 1.31 16.56
C ARG A 73 -0.50 1.39 18.04
N GLU A 74 0.18 0.60 18.86
CA GLU A 74 0.00 0.63 20.31
C GLU A 74 0.48 1.94 20.94
N TYR A 75 1.59 2.51 20.43
CA TYR A 75 2.06 3.82 20.84
C TYR A 75 1.03 4.92 20.53
N LEU A 76 0.47 4.92 19.32
CA LEU A 76 -0.59 5.85 18.94
C LEU A 76 -1.84 5.66 19.82
N ARG A 77 -2.24 4.43 20.13
CA ARG A 77 -3.39 4.13 21.00
C ARG A 77 -3.25 4.77 22.38
N ARG A 78 -2.07 4.67 22.96
CA ARG A 78 -1.79 5.27 24.29
C ARG A 78 -1.70 6.79 24.26
N ASN A 79 -1.44 7.38 23.10
CA ASN A 79 -1.22 8.81 22.93
C ASN A 79 -2.24 9.47 21.97
N ALA A 80 -3.40 8.84 21.74
CA ALA A 80 -4.38 9.29 20.75
C ALA A 80 -4.86 10.73 21.01
N ASP A 81 -5.15 11.07 22.26
CA ASP A 81 -5.58 12.42 22.64
C ASP A 81 -4.52 13.48 22.35
N ARG A 82 -3.24 13.14 22.50
CA ARG A 82 -2.12 14.06 22.23
C ARG A 82 -1.96 14.34 20.73
N TYR A 83 -2.01 13.29 19.92
CA TYR A 83 -1.70 13.40 18.48
C TYR A 83 -2.92 13.70 17.61
N ILE A 84 -4.07 13.18 17.98
CA ILE A 84 -5.31 13.31 17.20
C ILE A 84 -6.20 14.39 17.85
N GLY A 85 -6.39 14.33 19.17
CA GLY A 85 -7.18 15.30 19.92
C GLY A 85 -8.54 15.55 19.27
N SER A 86 -8.89 16.82 19.09
CA SER A 86 -10.17 17.21 18.50
C SER A 86 -10.18 17.24 16.96
N ALA A 87 -9.12 16.82 16.28
CA ALA A 87 -9.02 16.89 14.82
C ALA A 87 -10.06 16.03 14.09
N LEU A 88 -10.55 14.96 14.73
CA LEU A 88 -11.63 14.11 14.23
C LEU A 88 -13.01 14.44 14.85
N GLY A 89 -13.07 15.43 15.73
CA GLY A 89 -14.28 15.79 16.47
C GLY A 89 -14.10 15.70 17.98
N SER A 90 -15.18 15.96 18.72
CA SER A 90 -15.20 15.85 20.19
C SER A 90 -15.83 14.52 20.60
N GLY A 91 -15.11 13.69 21.31
CA GLY A 91 -15.56 12.36 21.74
C GLY A 91 -14.41 11.50 22.26
N LYS A 92 -14.71 10.26 22.60
CA LYS A 92 -13.70 9.30 23.01
C LYS A 92 -13.02 8.73 21.78
N LEU A 93 -11.71 8.94 21.69
CA LEU A 93 -10.86 8.34 20.68
C LEU A 93 -10.44 6.92 21.08
N ASP A 94 -10.35 6.04 20.09
CA ASP A 94 -9.73 4.72 20.23
C ASP A 94 -9.02 4.33 18.93
N VAL A 95 -7.93 3.57 19.02
CA VAL A 95 -7.20 3.03 17.88
C VAL A 95 -7.50 1.54 17.79
N ILE A 96 -8.15 1.13 16.73
CA ILE A 96 -8.66 -0.23 16.55
C ILE A 96 -7.73 -1.02 15.64
N ASP A 97 -7.38 -2.22 16.09
CA ASP A 97 -6.62 -3.16 15.28
C ASP A 97 -7.42 -3.59 14.05
N PRO A 98 -6.77 -3.80 12.90
CA PRO A 98 -7.44 -4.33 11.73
C PRO A 98 -7.87 -5.78 11.98
N VAL A 99 -8.88 -6.24 11.23
CA VAL A 99 -9.19 -7.67 11.23
C VAL A 99 -7.96 -8.44 10.74
N PRO A 100 -7.48 -9.46 11.48
CA PRO A 100 -6.31 -10.23 11.07
C PRO A 100 -6.45 -10.80 9.66
N LYS A 101 -5.37 -10.70 8.88
CA LYS A 101 -5.35 -11.06 7.45
C LYS A 101 -5.85 -12.48 7.17
N GLU A 102 -5.60 -13.41 8.07
CA GLU A 102 -6.06 -14.81 7.95
C GLU A 102 -7.59 -14.93 8.15
N LYS A 103 -8.20 -14.03 8.92
CA LYS A 103 -9.64 -14.03 9.17
C LYS A 103 -10.45 -13.33 8.09
N CYS A 104 -9.86 -12.39 7.37
CA CYS A 104 -10.49 -11.68 6.25
C CYS A 104 -9.99 -12.15 4.87
N ASN A 105 -9.24 -13.27 4.83
CA ASN A 105 -8.66 -13.81 3.60
C ASN A 105 -7.82 -12.77 2.82
N TYR A 106 -7.03 -11.96 3.55
CA TYR A 106 -6.18 -10.89 3.04
C TYR A 106 -6.93 -9.78 2.30
N GLU A 107 -8.19 -9.50 2.71
CA GLU A 107 -9.06 -8.54 2.04
C GLU A 107 -10.07 -7.92 3.01
N HIS A 108 -9.99 -6.60 3.25
CA HIS A 108 -10.94 -5.89 4.08
C HIS A 108 -12.17 -5.39 3.31
N PHE A 109 -12.09 -5.35 1.96
CA PHE A 109 -13.13 -4.81 1.08
C PHE A 109 -13.60 -5.86 0.05
N PRO A 110 -14.20 -6.99 0.47
CA PRO A 110 -14.51 -8.11 -0.42
C PRO A 110 -15.48 -7.71 -1.55
N GLU A 111 -16.41 -6.80 -1.28
CA GLU A 111 -17.46 -6.37 -2.23
C GLU A 111 -17.00 -5.29 -3.22
N ALA A 112 -15.79 -4.76 -3.06
CA ALA A 112 -15.29 -3.63 -3.84
C ALA A 112 -14.56 -4.01 -5.15
N ALA A 113 -14.63 -5.28 -5.60
CA ALA A 113 -13.90 -5.74 -6.80
C ALA A 113 -14.09 -4.82 -8.01
N PRO A 114 -13.03 -4.57 -8.80
CA PRO A 114 -11.69 -5.11 -8.70
C PRO A 114 -10.77 -4.39 -7.70
N PHE A 115 -11.28 -3.43 -6.94
CA PHE A 115 -10.54 -2.75 -5.88
C PHE A 115 -10.58 -3.53 -4.58
N GLY A 116 -9.58 -3.29 -3.71
CA GLY A 116 -9.51 -3.92 -2.42
C GLY A 116 -8.22 -3.58 -1.67
N GLY A 117 -7.94 -4.35 -0.64
CA GLY A 117 -6.71 -4.22 0.15
C GLY A 117 -6.93 -4.36 1.64
N MET A 118 -5.90 -4.00 2.37
CA MET A 118 -5.88 -4.07 3.83
C MET A 118 -5.47 -2.72 4.40
N VAL A 119 -6.14 -2.32 5.46
CA VAL A 119 -5.77 -1.15 6.27
C VAL A 119 -4.89 -1.61 7.44
N ASP A 120 -4.05 -0.72 7.94
CA ASP A 120 -3.23 -1.01 9.11
C ASP A 120 -4.01 -0.81 10.41
N GLY A 121 -5.17 -0.17 10.37
CA GLY A 121 -6.08 0.01 11.48
C GLY A 121 -7.15 1.05 11.21
N TRP A 122 -7.90 1.37 12.26
CA TRP A 122 -8.92 2.40 12.26
C TRP A 122 -8.74 3.33 13.45
N VAL A 123 -9.15 4.56 13.30
CA VAL A 123 -9.37 5.44 14.45
C VAL A 123 -10.86 5.62 14.64
N ASP A 124 -11.33 5.25 15.81
CA ASP A 124 -12.72 5.39 16.21
C ASP A 124 -12.94 6.67 17.01
N LEU A 125 -14.10 7.27 16.79
CA LEU A 125 -14.65 8.32 17.63
C LEU A 125 -16.01 7.82 18.16
N ASP A 126 -16.13 7.71 19.47
CA ASP A 126 -17.34 7.19 20.15
C ASP A 126 -17.79 5.80 19.63
N GLY A 127 -16.81 4.93 19.31
CA GLY A 127 -17.04 3.56 18.86
C GLY A 127 -17.48 3.43 17.39
N LYS A 128 -17.24 4.46 16.57
CA LYS A 128 -17.46 4.43 15.12
C LYS A 128 -16.18 4.81 14.40
N HIS A 129 -15.86 4.11 13.31
CA HIS A 129 -14.74 4.47 12.48
C HIS A 129 -14.87 5.92 11.98
N ALA A 130 -13.89 6.75 12.31
CA ALA A 130 -13.79 8.16 11.94
C ALA A 130 -12.63 8.43 10.97
N ALA A 131 -11.60 7.57 10.97
CA ALA A 131 -10.49 7.67 10.03
C ALA A 131 -9.88 6.31 9.72
N VAL A 132 -9.28 6.19 8.53
CA VAL A 132 -8.36 5.10 8.19
C VAL A 132 -7.03 5.38 8.86
N LEU A 133 -6.45 4.40 9.54
CA LEU A 133 -5.09 4.45 10.05
C LEU A 133 -4.16 3.77 9.06
N GLU A 134 -3.12 4.49 8.66
CA GLU A 134 -2.01 3.99 7.86
C GLU A 134 -0.71 4.15 8.64
N ILE A 135 0.06 3.08 8.75
CA ILE A 135 1.32 3.05 9.50
C ILE A 135 2.47 2.88 8.52
N LYS A 136 3.52 3.66 8.69
CA LYS A 136 4.74 3.54 7.90
C LYS A 136 5.97 3.52 8.78
N THR A 137 6.99 2.78 8.33
CA THR A 137 8.37 2.96 8.76
C THR A 137 9.16 3.56 7.60
N ALA A 138 9.93 4.59 7.84
CA ALA A 138 10.67 5.31 6.83
C ALA A 138 12.12 5.53 7.27
N SER A 139 13.08 5.13 6.42
CA SER A 139 14.50 5.37 6.63
C SER A 139 14.92 6.79 6.25
N ASP A 140 14.21 7.41 5.30
CA ASP A 140 14.43 8.81 4.93
C ASP A 140 13.38 9.71 5.59
N ARG A 141 13.77 10.33 6.70
CA ARG A 141 12.94 11.29 7.41
C ARG A 141 12.65 12.53 6.56
N ASN A 142 13.59 12.96 5.71
CA ASN A 142 13.43 14.18 4.92
C ASN A 142 12.28 14.09 3.90
N ALA A 143 11.95 12.89 3.43
CA ALA A 143 10.80 12.68 2.54
C ALA A 143 9.43 13.04 3.18
N TRP A 144 9.40 13.20 4.51
CA TRP A 144 8.21 13.54 5.29
C TRP A 144 8.20 14.99 5.78
N PHE A 145 9.13 15.83 5.28
CA PHE A 145 9.24 17.23 5.65
C PHE A 145 9.47 18.10 4.42
N ASP A 146 8.87 19.28 4.41
CA ASP A 146 9.13 20.39 3.49
C ASP A 146 9.59 21.58 4.34
N GLY A 147 10.92 21.73 4.47
CA GLY A 147 11.52 22.58 5.50
C GLY A 147 11.15 22.08 6.90
N ASP A 148 10.55 22.94 7.72
CA ASP A 148 10.07 22.58 9.07
C ASP A 148 8.65 22.04 9.08
N LYS A 149 7.99 21.97 7.93
CA LYS A 149 6.62 21.49 7.79
C LYS A 149 6.61 19.99 7.52
N GLU A 150 5.94 19.23 8.39
CA GLU A 150 5.65 17.82 8.14
C GLU A 150 4.66 17.67 6.97
N ILE A 151 4.99 16.79 6.03
CA ILE A 151 4.17 16.44 4.86
C ILE A 151 3.92 14.94 4.82
N VAL A 152 3.00 14.51 3.97
CA VAL A 152 2.83 13.10 3.62
C VAL A 152 3.10 12.94 2.13
N PRO A 153 4.00 12.03 1.72
CA PRO A 153 4.26 11.78 0.30
C PRO A 153 2.98 11.39 -0.46
N SER A 154 2.81 11.94 -1.67
CA SER A 154 1.57 11.83 -2.45
C SER A 154 1.17 10.40 -2.80
N ASN A 155 2.14 9.51 -3.01
CA ASN A 155 1.90 8.09 -3.25
C ASN A 155 1.22 7.39 -2.05
N TYR A 156 1.57 7.76 -0.81
CA TYR A 156 0.91 7.22 0.40
C TYR A 156 -0.48 7.83 0.60
N VAL A 157 -0.63 9.14 0.33
CA VAL A 157 -1.97 9.75 0.36
C VAL A 157 -2.88 9.07 -0.66
N MET A 158 -2.41 8.83 -1.90
CA MET A 158 -3.16 8.12 -2.92
C MET A 158 -3.54 6.70 -2.48
N GLN A 159 -2.57 5.95 -1.93
CA GLN A 159 -2.79 4.60 -1.41
C GLN A 159 -3.94 4.56 -0.43
N THR A 160 -3.89 5.40 0.60
CA THR A 160 -4.85 5.36 1.71
C THR A 160 -6.16 6.04 1.35
N SER A 161 -6.16 6.97 0.37
CA SER A 161 -7.39 7.55 -0.17
C SER A 161 -8.31 6.51 -0.81
N LEU A 162 -7.75 5.48 -1.44
CA LEU A 162 -8.57 4.36 -1.93
C LEU A 162 -9.30 3.67 -0.77
N TYR A 163 -8.63 3.45 0.36
CA TYR A 163 -9.26 2.81 1.52
C TYR A 163 -10.32 3.69 2.18
N CYS A 164 -10.12 5.01 2.21
CA CYS A 164 -11.14 5.96 2.63
C CYS A 164 -12.38 5.91 1.72
N ASP A 165 -12.18 5.92 0.39
CA ASP A 165 -13.27 5.81 -0.57
C ASP A 165 -14.07 4.50 -0.42
N LEU A 166 -13.36 3.37 -0.22
CA LEU A 166 -13.98 2.05 -0.03
C LEU A 166 -14.71 1.91 1.31
N SER A 167 -14.31 2.64 2.34
CA SER A 167 -14.93 2.64 3.68
C SER A 167 -15.93 3.76 3.90
N GLY A 168 -16.01 4.75 2.98
CA GLY A 168 -16.86 5.92 3.13
C GLY A 168 -16.37 6.91 4.19
N LEU A 169 -15.06 6.91 4.48
CA LEU A 169 -14.42 7.81 5.43
C LEU A 169 -13.74 8.99 4.72
N ASP A 170 -13.60 10.11 5.41
CA ASP A 170 -13.07 11.36 4.88
C ASP A 170 -11.82 11.86 5.63
N ARG A 171 -11.19 11.00 6.43
CA ARG A 171 -9.96 11.31 7.17
C ARG A 171 -9.00 10.13 7.13
N ILE A 172 -7.71 10.49 7.05
CA ILE A 172 -6.60 9.56 7.15
C ILE A 172 -5.74 10.00 8.32
N VAL A 173 -5.36 9.05 9.18
CA VAL A 173 -4.35 9.23 10.20
C VAL A 173 -3.11 8.45 9.77
N PHE A 174 -2.02 9.14 9.45
CA PHE A 174 -0.71 8.54 9.25
C PHE A 174 0.06 8.51 10.56
N ALA A 175 0.58 7.36 10.95
CA ALA A 175 1.55 7.22 12.02
C ALA A 175 2.86 6.69 11.44
N VAL A 176 3.94 7.48 11.53
CA VAL A 176 5.18 7.19 10.83
C VAL A 176 6.32 7.06 11.82
N GLY A 177 6.92 5.88 11.87
CA GLY A 177 8.11 5.60 12.66
C GLY A 177 9.38 5.81 11.82
N PHE A 178 10.41 6.37 12.44
CA PHE A 178 11.72 6.60 11.84
C PHE A 178 12.77 5.79 12.61
N PRO A 179 12.95 4.50 12.25
CA PRO A 179 14.04 3.70 12.80
C PRO A 179 15.38 4.17 12.24
N GLU A 180 16.43 4.09 13.07
CA GLU A 180 17.81 4.26 12.63
C GLU A 180 18.29 3.02 11.86
N PRO A 181 19.38 3.11 11.07
CA PRO A 181 19.87 1.99 10.28
C PRO A 181 20.08 0.70 11.07
N GLU A 182 20.53 0.80 12.31
CA GLU A 182 20.80 -0.32 13.22
C GLU A 182 19.53 -1.04 13.68
N ASP A 183 18.40 -0.32 13.73
CA ASP A 183 17.11 -0.88 14.15
C ASP A 183 16.55 -1.88 13.11
N TYR A 184 16.99 -1.81 11.85
CA TYR A 184 16.60 -2.78 10.83
C TYR A 184 17.23 -4.15 11.03
N ASP A 185 18.34 -4.23 11.74
CA ASP A 185 19.02 -5.50 12.09
C ASP A 185 18.37 -6.16 13.30
N ASP A 186 17.80 -5.37 14.23
CA ASP A 186 17.08 -5.85 15.42
C ASP A 186 15.78 -5.05 15.66
N PRO A 187 14.75 -5.22 14.82
CA PRO A 187 13.50 -4.47 14.91
C PRO A 187 12.68 -4.79 16.17
N ASP A 188 12.96 -5.91 16.83
CA ASP A 188 12.30 -6.25 18.08
C ASP A 188 12.72 -5.34 19.25
N SER A 189 13.94 -4.80 19.22
CA SER A 189 14.44 -3.87 20.24
C SER A 189 13.99 -2.42 20.02
N TRP A 190 13.55 -2.05 18.81
CA TRP A 190 13.09 -0.69 18.52
C TRP A 190 11.81 -0.34 19.28
N GLU A 191 11.79 0.84 19.92
CA GLU A 191 10.62 1.32 20.65
C GLU A 191 10.18 2.70 20.17
N PRO A 192 8.88 2.89 19.84
CA PRO A 192 8.34 4.16 19.41
C PRO A 192 8.29 5.18 20.58
N ASN A 193 8.66 6.43 20.26
CA ASN A 193 8.63 7.55 21.19
C ASN A 193 8.34 8.86 20.44
N GLU A 194 8.30 10.01 21.17
CA GLU A 194 7.97 11.30 20.60
C GLU A 194 9.05 11.89 19.66
N GLU A 195 10.27 11.36 19.68
CA GLU A 195 11.37 11.81 18.84
C GLU A 195 11.43 11.05 17.51
N ASN A 196 10.96 9.77 17.52
CA ASN A 196 11.04 8.89 16.36
C ASN A 196 9.67 8.53 15.73
N VAL A 197 8.56 9.11 16.21
CA VAL A 197 7.24 8.94 15.62
C VAL A 197 6.59 10.30 15.36
N ILE A 198 6.07 10.48 14.15
CA ILE A 198 5.18 11.59 13.82
C ILE A 198 3.78 11.07 13.48
N VAL A 199 2.76 11.91 13.72
CA VAL A 199 1.37 11.60 13.36
C VAL A 199 0.79 12.75 12.55
N ARG A 200 0.21 12.43 11.38
CA ARG A 200 -0.39 13.41 10.47
C ARG A 200 -1.82 13.03 10.17
N ILE A 201 -2.71 14.01 10.20
CA ILE A 201 -4.11 13.84 9.80
C ILE A 201 -4.29 14.61 8.51
N VAL A 202 -4.75 13.91 7.47
CA VAL A 202 -4.95 14.50 6.15
C VAL A 202 -6.31 14.10 5.59
N GLU A 203 -6.80 14.90 4.65
CA GLU A 203 -7.99 14.56 3.87
C GLU A 203 -7.61 13.66 2.69
N PRO A 204 -8.43 12.67 2.36
CA PRO A 204 -8.21 11.85 1.17
C PRO A 204 -8.40 12.68 -0.10
N VAL A 205 -7.69 12.30 -1.17
CA VAL A 205 -7.95 12.85 -2.50
C VAL A 205 -9.21 12.21 -3.10
N PRO A 206 -10.01 12.94 -3.90
CA PRO A 206 -11.16 12.36 -4.58
C PRO A 206 -10.78 11.23 -5.52
N MET A 207 -11.34 10.03 -5.31
CA MET A 207 -10.88 8.80 -5.98
C MET A 207 -11.60 8.50 -7.31
N LYS A 208 -12.66 9.24 -7.67
CA LYS A 208 -13.48 8.92 -8.83
C LYS A 208 -12.67 8.77 -10.11
N ASP A 209 -11.92 9.80 -10.50
CA ASP A 209 -11.19 9.83 -11.76
C ASP A 209 -10.03 8.82 -11.76
N TYR A 210 -9.35 8.65 -10.62
CA TYR A 210 -8.28 7.67 -10.45
C TYR A 210 -8.79 6.23 -10.53
N LYS A 211 -9.97 5.95 -9.97
CA LYS A 211 -10.62 4.63 -10.10
C LYS A 211 -11.05 4.36 -11.54
N GLU A 212 -11.59 5.35 -12.26
CA GLU A 212 -11.93 5.24 -13.68
C GLU A 212 -10.69 4.95 -14.53
N GLN A 213 -9.57 5.64 -14.28
CA GLN A 213 -8.29 5.38 -14.95
C GLN A 213 -7.76 3.98 -14.65
N ALA A 214 -7.78 3.57 -13.39
CA ALA A 214 -7.34 2.24 -12.98
C ALA A 214 -8.21 1.11 -13.56
N LEU A 215 -9.52 1.31 -13.67
CA LEU A 215 -10.43 0.37 -14.34
C LEU A 215 -10.13 0.26 -15.84
N ALA A 216 -9.93 1.38 -16.52
CA ALA A 216 -9.56 1.38 -17.94
C ALA A 216 -8.23 0.67 -18.17
N TRP A 217 -7.24 0.88 -17.29
CA TRP A 217 -5.97 0.16 -17.30
C TRP A 217 -6.16 -1.35 -17.07
N TYR A 218 -6.95 -1.73 -16.08
CA TYR A 218 -7.25 -3.14 -15.77
C TYR A 218 -7.93 -3.86 -16.93
N ASP A 219 -8.89 -3.17 -17.58
CA ASP A 219 -9.60 -3.70 -18.75
C ASP A 219 -8.67 -3.81 -19.96
N LYS A 220 -7.75 -2.84 -20.13
CA LYS A 220 -6.80 -2.82 -21.25
C LYS A 220 -5.75 -3.93 -21.16
N TYR A 221 -5.26 -4.23 -19.95
CA TYR A 221 -4.14 -5.11 -19.75
C TYR A 221 -4.54 -6.44 -19.10
N ILE A 222 -5.10 -6.41 -17.91
CA ILE A 222 -5.34 -7.62 -17.13
C ILE A 222 -6.43 -8.49 -17.76
N LYS A 223 -7.58 -7.90 -18.12
CA LYS A 223 -8.66 -8.67 -18.76
C LYS A 223 -8.32 -9.16 -20.16
N LYS A 224 -7.43 -8.46 -20.88
CA LYS A 224 -6.98 -8.88 -22.20
C LYS A 224 -5.81 -9.86 -22.19
N GLY A 225 -5.26 -10.17 -21.01
CA GLY A 225 -4.15 -11.09 -20.90
C GLY A 225 -2.87 -10.57 -21.54
N ILE A 226 -2.57 -9.28 -21.39
CA ILE A 226 -1.35 -8.66 -21.90
C ILE A 226 -0.80 -7.67 -20.87
N THR A 227 0.50 -7.64 -20.65
CA THR A 227 1.12 -6.64 -19.77
C THR A 227 1.21 -5.27 -20.44
N PRO A 228 1.32 -4.17 -19.66
CA PRO A 228 1.96 -2.96 -20.16
C PRO A 228 3.36 -3.26 -20.72
N PRO A 229 3.91 -2.40 -21.61
CA PRO A 229 5.30 -2.53 -22.05
C PRO A 229 6.26 -2.40 -20.86
N TRP A 230 7.23 -3.31 -20.76
CA TRP A 230 8.29 -3.19 -19.75
C TRP A 230 9.32 -2.13 -20.13
N THR A 231 9.96 -1.55 -19.13
CA THR A 231 11.08 -0.62 -19.26
C THR A 231 12.41 -1.36 -19.09
N MET A 232 13.53 -0.65 -19.24
CA MET A 232 14.85 -1.24 -18.97
C MET A 232 15.03 -1.64 -17.50
N ASP A 233 14.34 -0.93 -16.59
CA ASP A 233 14.39 -1.22 -15.16
C ASP A 233 13.60 -2.48 -14.79
N ASP A 234 12.72 -2.95 -15.67
CA ASP A 234 11.92 -4.15 -15.47
C ASP A 234 12.57 -5.43 -16.01
N THR A 235 13.73 -5.36 -16.67
CA THR A 235 14.36 -6.51 -17.36
C THR A 235 14.60 -7.69 -16.41
N PHE A 236 14.95 -7.43 -15.15
CA PHE A 236 15.14 -8.49 -14.17
C PHE A 236 13.85 -9.27 -13.87
N ILE A 237 12.68 -8.62 -13.95
CA ILE A 237 11.36 -9.26 -13.80
C ILE A 237 11.10 -10.16 -15.01
N VAL A 238 11.38 -9.66 -16.22
CA VAL A 238 11.23 -10.44 -17.46
C VAL A 238 12.09 -11.70 -17.40
N ASP A 239 13.36 -11.57 -16.99
CA ASP A 239 14.28 -12.71 -16.83
C ASP A 239 13.78 -13.73 -15.80
N GLU A 240 13.14 -13.27 -14.72
CA GLU A 240 12.57 -14.16 -13.72
C GLU A 240 11.33 -14.88 -14.24
N VAL A 241 10.45 -14.17 -14.95
CA VAL A 241 9.27 -14.76 -15.59
C VAL A 241 9.69 -15.81 -16.62
N LEU A 242 10.65 -15.50 -17.51
CA LEU A 242 11.16 -16.44 -18.51
C LEU A 242 11.73 -17.71 -17.84
N ARG A 243 12.59 -17.55 -16.83
CA ARG A 243 13.14 -18.69 -16.08
C ARG A 243 12.05 -19.56 -15.44
N SER A 244 11.00 -18.93 -14.89
CA SER A 244 9.89 -19.65 -14.28
C SER A 244 9.04 -20.45 -15.28
N CYS A 245 9.06 -20.03 -16.55
CA CYS A 245 8.35 -20.67 -17.65
C CYS A 245 9.20 -21.71 -18.40
N GLY A 246 10.49 -21.86 -18.01
CA GLY A 246 11.38 -22.86 -18.60
C GLY A 246 12.08 -22.42 -19.90
N TYR A 247 12.19 -21.09 -20.12
CA TYR A 247 12.95 -20.45 -21.20
C TYR A 247 14.38 -20.11 -20.73
#